data_90313676d4e627896154952878979d4c
#
_entry.id   90313676d4e627896154952878979d4c
#
_cell.length_a   1.000
_cell.length_b   1.000
_cell.length_c   1.000
_cell.angle_alpha   90.00
_cell.angle_beta   90.00
_cell.angle_gamma   90.00
#
_symmetry.space_group_name_H-M   'P 1'
#
loop_
_entity.id
_entity.type
_entity.pdbx_description
1 polymer ?
#
loop_
_entity_poly.entity_id
_entity_poly.type
_entity_poly.pdbx_seq_one_letter_code
_entity_poly.pdbx_strand_id
1 'polypeptide(L)'
;LGDVYKRQAFVESTLGQLYKSDKHYRYHGGPAYYIQRALGWRWLAITFAVMISITYGLVFNSVQANSIIDVMQTSFGGEDGNPHLSWILGGVLTVLTGAIIFGGVQIISKVSVTVVPVMAVMYLSLGTLVIVLNIGQVPAMIGEIFAHAFGFREIASGGVGAAIMMGMRRGLFSNEAGMGSVPNASATASVSHPVKQGLVQSLGVYFDTMVICTMTAIIVLLADPSHAYGNSTMGAGLTQWALAEQLGNWSLHFLTLAILLFAFTSVIGNYYYGESNIQYMFGSKLLLNLFRVAVMAFVMIGSVVHMSVCLLYTSPSPRDQRGSR
;
A
#
# COMPACT_ATOMS: atom_id res chain seq x y z
N LEU A 1 5.05 -17.58 -6.09
CA LEU A 1 4.17 -16.40 -5.93
C LEU A 1 4.67 -15.21 -6.76
N GLY A 2 5.93 -14.81 -6.68
CA GLY A 2 6.45 -13.67 -7.43
C GLY A 2 6.22 -13.71 -8.95
N ASP A 3 6.33 -14.87 -9.56
CA ASP A 3 6.09 -15.05 -11.01
C ASP A 3 4.62 -14.89 -11.38
N VAL A 4 3.69 -15.31 -10.51
CA VAL A 4 2.25 -15.16 -10.75
C VAL A 4 1.87 -13.68 -10.75
N TYR A 5 2.32 -12.91 -9.77
CA TYR A 5 2.01 -11.48 -9.69
C TYR A 5 2.57 -10.66 -10.86
N LYS A 6 3.77 -10.98 -11.33
CA LYS A 6 4.35 -10.34 -12.51
C LYS A 6 3.51 -10.57 -13.76
N ARG A 7 3.07 -11.82 -13.98
CA ARG A 7 2.20 -12.18 -15.10
C ARG A 7 0.85 -11.50 -15.00
N GLN A 8 0.26 -11.46 -13.79
CA GLN A 8 -1.00 -10.76 -13.54
C GLN A 8 -0.86 -9.26 -13.83
N ALA A 9 0.13 -8.57 -13.26
CA ALA A 9 0.39 -7.17 -13.52
C ALA A 9 0.59 -6.86 -15.00
N PHE A 10 1.32 -7.74 -15.72
CA PHE A 10 1.51 -7.64 -17.15
C PHE A 10 0.19 -7.73 -17.93
N VAL A 11 -0.59 -8.78 -17.67
CA VAL A 11 -1.85 -9.03 -18.37
C VAL A 11 -2.86 -7.93 -18.07
N GLU A 12 -3.07 -7.61 -16.81
CA GLU A 12 -4.02 -6.57 -16.39
C GLU A 12 -3.71 -5.21 -16.99
N SER A 13 -2.44 -4.80 -16.95
CA SER A 13 -2.02 -3.50 -17.46
C SER A 13 -2.08 -3.43 -18.99
N THR A 14 -1.76 -4.54 -19.67
CA THR A 14 -1.91 -4.64 -21.12
C THR A 14 -3.38 -4.56 -21.52
N LEU A 15 -4.27 -5.28 -20.83
CA LEU A 15 -5.73 -5.20 -21.05
C LEU A 15 -6.27 -3.80 -20.73
N GLY A 16 -5.81 -3.18 -19.65
CA GLY A 16 -6.17 -1.79 -19.30
C GLY A 16 -5.85 -0.80 -20.42
N GLN A 17 -4.70 -0.97 -21.08
CA GLN A 17 -4.30 -0.15 -22.22
C GLN A 17 -5.08 -0.49 -23.50
N LEU A 18 -5.32 -1.78 -23.77
CA LEU A 18 -6.00 -2.23 -25.00
C LEU A 18 -7.45 -1.77 -25.03
N TYR A 19 -8.14 -1.81 -23.91
CA TYR A 19 -9.56 -1.49 -23.80
C TYR A 19 -9.84 -0.09 -23.20
N LYS A 20 -8.82 0.78 -23.11
CA LYS A 20 -8.99 2.14 -22.62
C LYS A 20 -9.95 2.96 -23.48
N SER A 21 -10.62 3.91 -22.85
CA SER A 21 -11.51 4.85 -23.50
C SER A 21 -10.86 6.23 -23.55
N ASP A 22 -10.91 6.86 -24.70
CA ASP A 22 -10.54 8.27 -24.85
C ASP A 22 -11.83 9.13 -24.71
N LYS A 23 -11.92 9.88 -23.61
CA LYS A 23 -12.99 10.85 -23.39
C LYS A 23 -12.36 12.20 -23.04
N HIS A 24 -12.60 13.20 -23.86
CA HIS A 24 -12.11 14.57 -23.66
C HIS A 24 -10.60 14.68 -23.45
N TYR A 25 -9.81 14.08 -24.33
CA TYR A 25 -8.33 14.03 -24.24
C TYR A 25 -7.76 13.40 -22.96
N ARG A 26 -8.53 12.56 -22.30
CA ARG A 26 -8.10 11.79 -21.13
C ARG A 26 -8.39 10.32 -21.32
N TYR A 27 -7.37 9.52 -21.10
CA TYR A 27 -7.53 8.08 -21.14
C TYR A 27 -8.08 7.56 -19.81
N HIS A 28 -9.16 6.78 -19.89
CA HIS A 28 -9.74 6.05 -18.78
C HIS A 28 -9.81 4.59 -19.14
N GLY A 29 -9.53 3.73 -18.20
CA GLY A 29 -9.59 2.29 -18.40
C GLY A 29 -9.56 1.56 -17.06
N GLY A 30 -9.44 0.25 -17.13
CA GLY A 30 -9.44 -0.62 -15.96
C GLY A 30 -10.33 -1.82 -16.16
N PRO A 31 -10.49 -2.68 -15.14
CA PRO A 31 -11.25 -3.91 -15.28
C PRO A 31 -12.71 -3.71 -15.71
N ALA A 32 -13.39 -2.70 -15.20
CA ALA A 32 -14.76 -2.42 -15.63
C ALA A 32 -14.89 -2.21 -17.15
N TYR A 33 -13.90 -1.53 -17.74
CA TYR A 33 -13.88 -1.26 -19.18
C TYR A 33 -13.62 -2.53 -20.00
N TYR A 34 -12.63 -3.35 -19.65
CA TYR A 34 -12.35 -4.55 -20.44
C TYR A 34 -13.35 -5.67 -20.16
N ILE A 35 -13.92 -5.81 -18.96
CA ILE A 35 -15.02 -6.74 -18.70
C ILE A 35 -16.22 -6.42 -19.61
N GLN A 36 -16.59 -5.14 -19.70
CA GLN A 36 -17.71 -4.76 -20.57
C GLN A 36 -17.38 -4.92 -22.06
N ARG A 37 -16.19 -4.52 -22.51
CA ARG A 37 -15.84 -4.50 -23.93
C ARG A 37 -15.44 -5.88 -24.47
N ALA A 38 -14.73 -6.70 -23.67
CA ALA A 38 -14.29 -8.03 -24.09
C ALA A 38 -15.35 -9.11 -23.86
N LEU A 39 -16.04 -9.09 -22.72
CA LEU A 39 -17.02 -10.12 -22.34
C LEU A 39 -18.47 -9.71 -22.61
N GLY A 40 -18.75 -8.42 -22.82
CA GLY A 40 -20.10 -7.91 -22.97
C GLY A 40 -20.92 -7.86 -21.64
N TRP A 41 -20.36 -8.25 -20.51
CA TRP A 41 -21.05 -8.41 -19.24
C TRP A 41 -21.08 -7.10 -18.44
N ARG A 42 -22.01 -6.22 -18.80
CA ARG A 42 -22.14 -4.92 -18.14
C ARG A 42 -22.44 -5.00 -16.66
N TRP A 43 -23.25 -5.97 -16.22
CA TRP A 43 -23.59 -6.15 -14.80
C TRP A 43 -22.34 -6.46 -13.96
N LEU A 44 -21.45 -7.33 -14.45
CA LEU A 44 -20.20 -7.68 -13.78
C LEU A 44 -19.25 -6.49 -13.73
N ALA A 45 -19.17 -5.72 -14.81
CA ALA A 45 -18.37 -4.51 -14.87
C ALA A 45 -18.83 -3.45 -13.84
N ILE A 46 -20.14 -3.26 -13.68
CA ILE A 46 -20.70 -2.35 -12.67
C ILE A 46 -20.42 -2.86 -11.25
N THR A 47 -20.63 -4.15 -11.00
CA THR A 47 -20.34 -4.76 -9.68
C THR A 47 -18.86 -4.55 -9.32
N PHE A 48 -17.96 -4.82 -10.25
CA PHE A 48 -16.54 -4.57 -10.05
C PHE A 48 -16.23 -3.09 -9.75
N ALA A 49 -16.82 -2.17 -10.54
CA ALA A 49 -16.64 -0.73 -10.37
C ALA A 49 -17.11 -0.24 -8.99
N VAL A 50 -18.24 -0.74 -8.50
CA VAL A 50 -18.74 -0.43 -7.15
C VAL A 50 -17.78 -0.96 -6.08
N MET A 51 -17.35 -2.22 -6.20
CA MET A 51 -16.43 -2.83 -5.23
C MET A 51 -15.10 -2.08 -5.15
N ILE A 52 -14.48 -1.76 -6.27
CA ILE A 52 -13.23 -0.98 -6.31
C ILE A 52 -13.41 0.41 -5.70
N SER A 53 -14.52 1.09 -6.03
CA SER A 53 -14.77 2.44 -5.50
C SER A 53 -14.93 2.45 -3.99
N ILE A 54 -15.60 1.46 -3.42
CA ILE A 54 -15.74 1.32 -1.97
C ILE A 54 -14.43 0.90 -1.33
N THR A 55 -13.82 -0.17 -1.83
CA THR A 55 -12.62 -0.75 -1.22
C THR A 55 -11.45 0.23 -1.26
N TYR A 56 -11.05 0.68 -2.44
CA TYR A 56 -9.90 1.57 -2.57
C TYR A 56 -10.23 3.01 -2.24
N GLY A 57 -11.36 3.53 -2.74
CA GLY A 57 -11.73 4.92 -2.54
C GLY A 57 -12.04 5.27 -1.08
N LEU A 58 -12.61 4.36 -0.31
CA LEU A 58 -13.03 4.62 1.08
C LEU A 58 -12.19 3.83 2.09
N VAL A 59 -12.24 2.49 2.05
CA VAL A 59 -11.67 1.65 3.10
C VAL A 59 -10.15 1.72 3.13
N PHE A 60 -9.46 1.49 2.00
CA PHE A 60 -8.00 1.55 1.97
C PHE A 60 -7.47 2.95 2.28
N ASN A 61 -8.18 4.01 1.89
CA ASN A 61 -7.82 5.37 2.25
C ASN A 61 -7.89 5.63 3.75
N SER A 62 -8.89 5.05 4.44
CA SER A 62 -8.96 5.12 5.91
C SER A 62 -7.79 4.40 6.57
N VAL A 63 -7.41 3.22 6.06
CA VAL A 63 -6.26 2.46 6.58
C VAL A 63 -4.95 3.23 6.38
N GLN A 64 -4.74 3.83 5.21
CA GLN A 64 -3.55 4.63 4.94
C GLN A 64 -3.49 5.89 5.80
N ALA A 65 -4.61 6.58 5.98
CA ALA A 65 -4.69 7.73 6.86
C ALA A 65 -4.37 7.36 8.32
N ASN A 66 -4.91 6.23 8.80
CA ASN A 66 -4.59 5.70 10.13
C ASN A 66 -3.10 5.41 10.29
N SER A 67 -2.48 4.75 9.30
CA SER A 67 -1.04 4.44 9.32
C SER A 67 -0.17 5.71 9.38
N ILE A 68 -0.55 6.78 8.67
CA ILE A 68 0.14 8.08 8.74
C ILE A 68 0.07 8.64 10.16
N ILE A 69 -1.12 8.65 10.75
CA ILE A 69 -1.32 9.20 12.09
C ILE A 69 -0.59 8.39 13.16
N ASP A 70 -0.63 7.06 13.08
CA ASP A 70 0.06 6.15 13.99
C ASP A 70 1.57 6.41 14.01
N VAL A 71 2.19 6.49 12.83
CA VAL A 71 3.61 6.78 12.67
C VAL A 71 3.97 8.19 13.17
N MET A 72 3.11 9.18 12.94
CA MET A 72 3.33 10.54 13.43
C MET A 72 3.13 10.64 14.95
N GLN A 73 2.19 9.92 15.52
CA GLN A 73 2.04 9.83 16.98
C GLN A 73 3.25 9.20 17.64
N THR A 74 3.76 8.11 17.09
CA THR A 74 4.99 7.46 17.57
C THR A 74 6.18 8.42 17.57
N SER A 75 6.26 9.33 16.59
CA SER A 75 7.38 10.28 16.48
C SER A 75 7.24 11.55 17.29
N PHE A 76 6.01 12.05 17.48
CA PHE A 76 5.74 13.38 18.04
C PHE A 76 4.74 13.38 19.21
N GLY A 77 4.02 12.29 19.46
CA GLY A 77 2.92 12.21 20.41
C GLY A 77 3.32 11.82 21.83
N GLY A 78 4.56 11.37 22.07
CA GLY A 78 4.99 10.82 23.36
C GLY A 78 4.43 9.39 23.63
N GLU A 79 4.79 8.81 24.79
CA GLU A 79 4.45 7.43 25.14
C GLU A 79 2.94 7.17 25.29
N ASP A 80 2.15 8.17 25.69
CA ASP A 80 0.71 8.03 25.96
C ASP A 80 -0.20 8.37 24.77
N GLY A 81 0.36 8.82 23.64
CA GLY A 81 -0.41 9.28 22.49
C GLY A 81 -1.30 10.50 22.81
N ASN A 82 -1.34 11.50 21.96
CA ASN A 82 -2.17 12.68 22.16
C ASN A 82 -3.40 12.64 21.23
N PRO A 83 -4.63 12.43 21.76
CA PRO A 83 -5.84 12.39 20.92
C PRO A 83 -6.06 13.70 20.14
N HIS A 84 -5.70 14.85 20.71
CA HIS A 84 -5.81 16.13 20.00
C HIS A 84 -4.88 16.21 18.79
N LEU A 85 -3.72 15.57 18.86
CA LEU A 85 -2.76 15.51 17.74
C LEU A 85 -3.35 14.77 16.56
N SER A 86 -4.07 13.65 16.77
CA SER A 86 -4.75 12.90 15.71
C SER A 86 -5.78 13.76 14.97
N TRP A 87 -6.57 14.55 15.68
CA TRP A 87 -7.56 15.44 15.06
C TRP A 87 -6.90 16.52 14.21
N ILE A 88 -5.82 17.14 14.71
CA ILE A 88 -5.08 18.19 14.00
C ILE A 88 -4.42 17.61 12.74
N LEU A 89 -3.67 16.51 12.90
CA LEU A 89 -2.98 15.85 11.79
C LEU A 89 -3.95 15.29 10.75
N GLY A 90 -5.04 14.67 11.22
CA GLY A 90 -6.12 14.19 10.34
C GLY A 90 -6.78 15.33 9.56
N GLY A 91 -7.02 16.46 10.20
CA GLY A 91 -7.51 17.68 9.54
C GLY A 91 -6.56 18.18 8.46
N VAL A 92 -5.27 18.31 8.78
CA VAL A 92 -4.23 18.71 7.82
C VAL A 92 -4.16 17.72 6.64
N LEU A 93 -4.12 16.43 6.93
CA LEU A 93 -4.10 15.37 5.92
C LEU A 93 -5.32 15.45 4.99
N THR A 94 -6.50 15.64 5.56
CA THR A 94 -7.76 15.76 4.82
C THR A 94 -7.76 16.99 3.90
N VAL A 95 -7.27 18.13 4.38
CA VAL A 95 -7.16 19.36 3.57
C VAL A 95 -6.16 19.18 2.43
N LEU A 96 -4.98 18.61 2.71
CA LEU A 96 -3.97 18.33 1.68
C LEU A 96 -4.49 17.35 0.62
N THR A 97 -5.15 16.27 1.06
CA THR A 97 -5.79 15.30 0.18
C THR A 97 -6.84 15.97 -0.68
N GLY A 98 -7.70 16.80 -0.09
CA GLY A 98 -8.71 17.59 -0.81
C GLY A 98 -8.10 18.50 -1.86
N ALA A 99 -7.07 19.26 -1.52
CA ALA A 99 -6.41 20.19 -2.45
C ALA A 99 -5.89 19.47 -3.71
N ILE A 100 -5.35 18.24 -3.56
CA ILE A 100 -4.85 17.46 -4.70
C ILE A 100 -5.99 16.82 -5.47
N ILE A 101 -6.97 16.23 -4.80
CA ILE A 101 -8.11 15.53 -5.40
C ILE A 101 -8.94 16.49 -6.27
N PHE A 102 -9.22 17.68 -5.77
CA PHE A 102 -9.95 18.70 -6.56
C PHE A 102 -9.13 19.27 -7.71
N GLY A 103 -7.79 19.15 -7.66
CA GLY A 103 -6.90 19.52 -8.75
C GLY A 103 -6.91 18.55 -9.95
N GLY A 104 -7.46 17.35 -9.76
CA GLY A 104 -7.66 16.34 -10.81
C GLY A 104 -6.41 15.54 -11.16
N VAL A 105 -6.57 14.58 -12.09
CA VAL A 105 -5.58 13.55 -12.47
C VAL A 105 -4.20 14.12 -12.84
N GLN A 106 -4.13 15.30 -13.45
CA GLN A 106 -2.85 15.90 -13.83
C GLN A 106 -2.01 16.31 -12.62
N ILE A 107 -2.65 16.86 -11.58
CA ILE A 107 -1.96 17.19 -10.32
C ILE A 107 -1.56 15.93 -9.59
N ILE A 108 -2.45 14.93 -9.52
CA ILE A 108 -2.18 13.62 -8.96
C ILE A 108 -0.94 12.99 -9.60
N SER A 109 -0.91 12.92 -10.92
CA SER A 109 0.24 12.37 -11.66
C SER A 109 1.52 13.14 -11.40
N LYS A 110 1.47 14.48 -11.43
CA LYS A 110 2.64 15.34 -11.20
C LYS A 110 3.22 15.14 -9.79
N VAL A 111 2.36 15.09 -8.78
CA VAL A 111 2.77 14.85 -7.39
C VAL A 111 3.42 13.46 -7.26
N SER A 112 2.77 12.42 -7.78
CA SER A 112 3.30 11.05 -7.71
C SER A 112 4.66 10.91 -8.41
N VAL A 113 4.80 11.42 -9.62
CA VAL A 113 6.06 11.35 -10.39
C VAL A 113 7.21 12.07 -9.69
N THR A 114 6.92 13.12 -8.93
CA THR A 114 7.94 13.89 -8.21
C THR A 114 8.27 13.25 -6.86
N VAL A 115 7.26 12.88 -6.09
CA VAL A 115 7.42 12.41 -4.70
C VAL A 115 7.96 10.98 -4.64
N VAL A 116 7.44 10.07 -5.47
CA VAL A 116 7.78 8.64 -5.40
C VAL A 116 9.28 8.36 -5.60
N PRO A 117 9.98 8.91 -6.60
CA PRO A 117 11.42 8.66 -6.73
C PRO A 117 12.23 9.22 -5.57
N VAL A 118 11.88 10.41 -5.07
CA VAL A 118 12.58 11.04 -3.94
C VAL A 118 12.48 10.16 -2.70
N MET A 119 11.25 9.73 -2.34
CA MET A 119 11.06 8.87 -1.16
C MET A 119 11.71 7.51 -1.32
N ALA A 120 11.70 6.92 -2.53
CA ALA A 120 12.35 5.64 -2.78
C ALA A 120 13.87 5.74 -2.59
N VAL A 121 14.51 6.77 -3.14
CA VAL A 121 15.94 7.02 -2.95
C VAL A 121 16.28 7.26 -1.48
N MET A 122 15.48 8.07 -0.78
CA MET A 122 15.64 8.31 0.65
C MET A 122 15.58 7.01 1.45
N TYR A 123 14.55 6.20 1.23
CA TYR A 123 14.36 4.94 1.94
C TYR A 123 15.47 3.93 1.64
N LEU A 124 15.85 3.76 0.37
CA LEU A 124 16.91 2.85 -0.04
C LEU A 124 18.29 3.28 0.48
N SER A 125 18.58 4.59 0.54
CA SER A 125 19.84 5.07 1.10
C SER A 125 19.94 4.77 2.60
N LEU A 126 18.83 4.93 3.34
CA LEU A 126 18.79 4.58 4.76
C LEU A 126 18.97 3.07 4.98
N GLY A 127 18.25 2.24 4.24
CA GLY A 127 18.39 0.79 4.33
C GLY A 127 19.78 0.30 3.94
N THR A 128 20.39 0.91 2.92
CA THR A 128 21.77 0.60 2.54
C THR A 128 22.75 0.97 3.65
N LEU A 129 22.55 2.10 4.31
CA LEU A 129 23.35 2.51 5.47
C LEU A 129 23.27 1.48 6.60
N VAL A 130 22.07 0.99 6.92
CA VAL A 130 21.88 -0.06 7.93
C VAL A 130 22.62 -1.34 7.57
N ILE A 131 22.55 -1.77 6.31
CA ILE A 131 23.26 -2.97 5.83
C ILE A 131 24.78 -2.79 5.96
N VAL A 132 25.31 -1.66 5.56
CA VAL A 132 26.77 -1.37 5.62
C VAL A 132 27.26 -1.37 7.06
N LEU A 133 26.52 -0.76 7.97
CA LEU A 133 26.89 -0.72 9.40
C LEU A 133 26.84 -2.12 10.06
N ASN A 134 25.95 -2.99 9.59
CA ASN A 134 25.74 -4.33 10.13
C ASN A 134 26.23 -5.45 9.19
N ILE A 135 27.18 -5.16 8.30
CA ILE A 135 27.60 -6.10 7.25
C ILE A 135 28.08 -7.45 7.79
N GLY A 136 28.64 -7.50 8.99
CA GLY A 136 29.07 -8.73 9.66
C GLY A 136 27.93 -9.64 10.10
N GLN A 137 26.73 -9.11 10.33
CA GLN A 137 25.55 -9.87 10.77
C GLN A 137 24.71 -10.36 9.58
N VAL A 138 24.83 -9.74 8.42
CA VAL A 138 24.05 -10.06 7.21
C VAL A 138 24.14 -11.55 6.81
N PRO A 139 25.32 -12.22 6.80
CA PRO A 139 25.39 -13.63 6.44
C PRO A 139 24.62 -14.54 7.41
N ALA A 140 24.70 -14.27 8.72
CA ALA A 140 23.95 -15.04 9.74
C ALA A 140 22.44 -14.84 9.57
N MET A 141 21.98 -13.61 9.39
CA MET A 141 20.58 -13.27 9.12
C MET A 141 20.05 -13.99 7.86
N ILE A 142 20.82 -14.00 6.76
CA ILE A 142 20.42 -14.73 5.54
C ILE A 142 20.31 -16.22 5.83
N GLY A 143 21.23 -16.79 6.59
CA GLY A 143 21.17 -18.19 7.04
C GLY A 143 19.90 -18.49 7.83
N GLU A 144 19.47 -17.61 8.73
CA GLU A 144 18.23 -17.74 9.47
C GLU A 144 16.99 -17.67 8.58
N ILE A 145 16.96 -16.73 7.61
CA ILE A 145 15.87 -16.66 6.62
C ILE A 145 15.70 -17.99 5.89
N PHE A 146 16.79 -18.61 5.43
CA PHE A 146 16.74 -19.89 4.75
C PHE A 146 16.33 -21.03 5.73
N ALA A 147 16.83 -21.04 6.95
CA ALA A 147 16.48 -22.03 7.96
C ALA A 147 14.98 -22.02 8.28
N HIS A 148 14.38 -20.84 8.42
CA HIS A 148 12.94 -20.67 8.64
C HIS A 148 12.12 -20.93 7.37
N ALA A 149 12.58 -20.50 6.20
CA ALA A 149 11.87 -20.70 4.93
C ALA A 149 11.70 -22.18 4.57
N PHE A 150 12.69 -23.02 4.91
CA PHE A 150 12.64 -24.47 4.69
C PHE A 150 12.12 -25.25 5.88
N GLY A 151 11.71 -24.56 6.96
CA GLY A 151 11.06 -25.19 8.13
C GLY A 151 11.98 -26.04 8.99
N PHE A 152 13.29 -25.90 8.88
CA PHE A 152 14.23 -26.72 9.67
C PHE A 152 14.09 -26.54 11.19
N ARG A 153 13.61 -25.38 11.64
CA ARG A 153 13.32 -25.10 13.06
C ARG A 153 11.86 -25.33 13.44
N GLU A 154 10.92 -24.98 12.56
CA GLU A 154 9.47 -25.10 12.81
C GLU A 154 8.96 -26.53 12.75
N ILE A 155 9.64 -27.44 12.05
CA ILE A 155 9.32 -28.88 12.05
C ILE A 155 9.35 -29.44 13.49
N ALA A 156 10.25 -28.93 14.33
CA ALA A 156 10.36 -29.33 15.71
C ALA A 156 9.24 -28.78 16.62
N SER A 157 8.58 -27.67 16.22
CA SER A 157 7.58 -26.95 17.04
C SER A 157 6.13 -27.09 16.53
N GLY A 158 5.90 -27.80 15.42
CA GLY A 158 4.56 -27.92 14.81
C GLY A 158 4.01 -26.63 14.17
N GLY A 159 4.82 -25.57 14.08
CA GLY A 159 4.42 -24.25 13.59
C GLY A 159 4.47 -24.04 12.07
N VAL A 160 4.86 -25.05 11.27
CA VAL A 160 5.05 -24.93 9.81
C VAL A 160 3.79 -24.46 9.10
N GLY A 161 2.63 -24.99 9.45
CA GLY A 161 1.36 -24.58 8.85
C GLY A 161 1.01 -23.13 9.13
N ALA A 162 1.26 -22.65 10.34
CA ALA A 162 1.03 -21.26 10.74
C ALA A 162 1.99 -20.30 10.02
N ALA A 163 3.27 -20.66 9.90
CA ALA A 163 4.28 -19.88 9.21
C ALA A 163 3.97 -19.73 7.70
N ILE A 164 3.59 -20.84 7.03
CA ILE A 164 3.17 -20.85 5.64
C ILE A 164 1.91 -19.97 5.45
N MET A 165 0.91 -20.15 6.31
CA MET A 165 -0.33 -19.38 6.23
C MET A 165 -0.09 -17.88 6.44
N MET A 166 0.74 -17.50 7.43
CA MET A 166 1.11 -16.11 7.69
C MET A 166 1.89 -15.51 6.52
N GLY A 167 2.87 -16.25 5.99
CA GLY A 167 3.64 -15.85 4.82
C GLY A 167 2.78 -15.64 3.58
N MET A 168 1.81 -16.54 3.33
CA MET A 168 0.85 -16.37 2.21
C MET A 168 -0.05 -15.15 2.42
N ARG A 169 -0.63 -14.98 3.61
CA ARG A 169 -1.50 -13.81 3.92
C ARG A 169 -0.75 -12.50 3.74
N ARG A 170 0.47 -12.38 4.28
CA ARG A 170 1.30 -11.18 4.16
C ARG A 170 1.76 -10.94 2.72
N GLY A 171 2.15 -12.00 2.00
CA GLY A 171 2.56 -11.91 0.61
C GLY A 171 1.41 -11.47 -0.32
N LEU A 172 0.19 -11.94 -0.08
CA LEU A 172 -1.01 -11.51 -0.82
C LEU A 172 -1.37 -10.04 -0.56
N PHE A 173 -1.09 -9.52 0.63
CA PHE A 173 -1.38 -8.13 0.97
C PHE A 173 -0.31 -7.15 0.49
N SER A 174 0.91 -7.61 0.26
CA SER A 174 2.05 -6.78 -0.12
C SER A 174 1.96 -6.20 -1.53
N ASN A 175 1.22 -6.85 -2.46
CA ASN A 175 1.17 -6.45 -3.87
C ASN A 175 -0.26 -6.47 -4.40
N GLU A 176 -0.65 -5.37 -5.07
CA GLU A 176 -1.99 -5.19 -5.63
C GLU A 176 -2.19 -5.88 -6.99
N ALA A 177 -1.20 -6.59 -7.53
CA ALA A 177 -1.33 -7.32 -8.79
C ALA A 177 -2.41 -8.40 -8.68
N GLY A 178 -3.35 -8.40 -9.60
CA GLY A 178 -4.51 -9.31 -9.58
C GLY A 178 -5.75 -8.74 -8.90
N MET A 179 -5.65 -7.60 -8.22
CA MET A 179 -6.78 -6.93 -7.55
C MET A 179 -7.53 -5.99 -8.49
N GLY A 180 -6.99 -5.70 -9.67
CA GLY A 180 -7.62 -4.84 -10.66
C GLY A 180 -7.48 -3.33 -10.39
N SER A 181 -6.67 -2.91 -9.44
CA SER A 181 -6.37 -1.50 -9.15
C SER A 181 -5.41 -0.91 -10.20
N VAL A 182 -4.30 -1.59 -10.43
CA VAL A 182 -3.20 -1.16 -11.33
C VAL A 182 -3.67 -0.84 -12.76
N PRO A 183 -4.57 -1.60 -13.41
CA PRO A 183 -5.06 -1.28 -14.75
C PRO A 183 -5.73 0.07 -14.88
N ASN A 184 -6.34 0.60 -13.80
CA ASN A 184 -6.94 1.94 -13.82
C ASN A 184 -5.88 3.03 -14.01
N ALA A 185 -4.74 2.91 -13.33
CA ALA A 185 -3.61 3.82 -13.51
C ALA A 185 -2.89 3.58 -14.84
N SER A 186 -2.64 2.31 -15.18
CA SER A 186 -1.95 1.92 -16.42
C SER A 186 -2.64 2.47 -17.66
N ALA A 187 -3.97 2.52 -17.67
CA ALA A 187 -4.75 3.04 -18.81
C ALA A 187 -4.51 4.50 -19.10
N THR A 188 -4.08 5.30 -18.10
CA THR A 188 -3.84 6.75 -18.31
C THR A 188 -2.61 7.05 -19.13
N ALA A 189 -1.67 6.10 -19.19
CA ALA A 189 -0.41 6.30 -19.89
C ALA A 189 -0.61 6.36 -21.42
N SER A 190 0.11 7.27 -22.06
CA SER A 190 0.21 7.35 -23.52
C SER A 190 1.43 6.53 -23.95
N VAL A 191 1.19 5.35 -24.48
CA VAL A 191 2.26 4.43 -24.93
C VAL A 191 2.03 4.04 -26.39
N SER A 192 3.12 3.78 -27.11
CA SER A 192 3.05 3.37 -28.53
C SER A 192 2.51 1.95 -28.72
N HIS A 193 2.54 1.11 -27.69
CA HIS A 193 2.01 -0.26 -27.74
C HIS A 193 1.57 -0.71 -26.32
N PRO A 194 0.39 -1.34 -26.15
CA PRO A 194 -0.14 -1.77 -24.85
C PRO A 194 0.82 -2.63 -24.03
N VAL A 195 1.56 -3.52 -24.68
CA VAL A 195 2.55 -4.43 -24.05
C VAL A 195 3.65 -3.68 -23.31
N LYS A 196 4.04 -2.49 -23.78
CA LYS A 196 5.06 -1.68 -23.08
C LYS A 196 4.63 -1.32 -21.66
N GLN A 197 3.36 -0.97 -21.50
CA GLN A 197 2.83 -0.65 -20.15
C GLN A 197 2.74 -1.91 -19.28
N GLY A 198 2.40 -3.07 -19.86
CA GLY A 198 2.46 -4.34 -19.17
C GLY A 198 3.85 -4.68 -18.64
N LEU A 199 4.89 -4.49 -19.47
CA LEU A 199 6.29 -4.70 -19.09
C LEU A 199 6.73 -3.74 -17.97
N VAL A 200 6.37 -2.45 -18.06
CA VAL A 200 6.69 -1.44 -17.04
C VAL A 200 6.07 -1.82 -15.70
N GLN A 201 4.81 -2.25 -15.67
CA GLN A 201 4.14 -2.65 -14.44
C GLN A 201 4.73 -3.95 -13.86
N SER A 202 5.04 -4.93 -14.70
CA SER A 202 5.78 -6.13 -14.26
C SER A 202 7.12 -5.79 -13.62
N LEU A 203 7.87 -4.86 -14.22
CA LEU A 203 9.15 -4.40 -13.68
C LEU A 203 8.94 -3.66 -12.34
N GLY A 204 7.88 -2.86 -12.23
CA GLY A 204 7.50 -2.19 -10.99
C GLY A 204 7.25 -3.17 -9.85
N VAL A 205 6.47 -4.23 -10.09
CA VAL A 205 6.23 -5.31 -9.11
C VAL A 205 7.52 -6.00 -8.70
N TYR A 206 8.42 -6.24 -9.65
CA TYR A 206 9.71 -6.85 -9.37
C TYR A 206 10.57 -5.95 -8.48
N PHE A 207 10.66 -4.66 -8.81
CA PHE A 207 11.44 -3.68 -8.06
C PHE A 207 10.89 -3.51 -6.64
N ASP A 208 9.59 -3.36 -6.49
CA ASP A 208 8.94 -3.23 -5.18
C ASP A 208 9.26 -4.44 -4.29
N THR A 209 9.01 -5.64 -4.77
CA THR A 209 9.19 -6.86 -3.98
C THR A 209 10.66 -7.16 -3.68
N MET A 210 11.54 -7.09 -4.70
CA MET A 210 12.94 -7.51 -4.55
C MET A 210 13.83 -6.44 -3.92
N VAL A 211 13.48 -5.17 -4.06
CA VAL A 211 14.29 -4.09 -3.52
C VAL A 211 13.66 -3.51 -2.27
N ILE A 212 12.45 -2.95 -2.35
CA ILE A 212 11.84 -2.22 -1.23
C ILE A 212 11.47 -3.18 -0.10
N CYS A 213 10.72 -4.25 -0.39
CA CYS A 213 10.28 -5.20 0.65
C CYS A 213 11.47 -5.96 1.27
N THR A 214 12.47 -6.35 0.47
CA THR A 214 13.68 -7.01 0.99
C THR A 214 14.46 -6.06 1.89
N MET A 215 14.59 -4.78 1.51
CA MET A 215 15.25 -3.78 2.35
C MET A 215 14.56 -3.64 3.70
N THR A 216 13.23 -3.55 3.71
CA THR A 216 12.42 -3.50 4.95
C THR A 216 12.63 -4.73 5.82
N ALA A 217 12.61 -5.92 5.19
CA ALA A 217 12.85 -7.18 5.92
C ALA A 217 14.24 -7.22 6.56
N ILE A 218 15.27 -6.80 5.84
CA ILE A 218 16.65 -6.73 6.36
C ILE A 218 16.74 -5.77 7.55
N ILE A 219 16.17 -4.58 7.45
CA ILE A 219 16.15 -3.59 8.53
C ILE A 219 15.54 -4.18 9.81
N VAL A 220 14.38 -4.85 9.68
CA VAL A 220 13.66 -5.43 10.81
C VAL A 220 14.39 -6.64 11.39
N LEU A 221 14.98 -7.50 10.55
CA LEU A 221 15.66 -8.72 10.99
C LEU A 221 17.05 -8.45 11.59
N LEU A 222 17.68 -7.33 11.27
CA LEU A 222 18.95 -6.91 11.87
C LEU A 222 18.75 -6.25 13.25
N ALA A 223 17.54 -5.83 13.60
CA ALA A 223 17.21 -5.37 14.93
C ALA A 223 17.02 -6.57 15.88
N ASP A 224 17.17 -6.36 17.20
CA ASP A 224 17.04 -7.46 18.19
C ASP A 224 15.59 -8.02 18.18
N PRO A 225 15.40 -9.28 17.76
CA PRO A 225 14.07 -9.87 17.68
C PRO A 225 13.39 -10.06 19.05
N SER A 226 14.13 -10.02 20.15
CA SER A 226 13.58 -10.21 21.50
C SER A 226 12.59 -9.11 21.89
N HIS A 227 12.78 -7.90 21.39
CA HIS A 227 11.86 -6.77 21.60
C HIS A 227 10.63 -6.81 20.70
N ALA A 228 10.71 -7.45 19.53
CA ALA A 228 9.59 -7.56 18.59
C ALA A 228 8.53 -8.59 19.05
N TYR A 229 8.91 -9.60 19.82
CA TYR A 229 8.02 -10.70 20.24
C TYR A 229 7.17 -10.39 21.47
N GLY A 230 7.36 -9.30 22.16
CA GLY A 230 6.62 -8.97 23.40
C GLY A 230 5.72 -7.75 23.33
N ASN A 231 5.95 -6.84 22.40
CA ASN A 231 5.20 -5.60 22.29
C ASN A 231 4.25 -5.63 21.10
N SER A 232 3.02 -5.19 21.33
CA SER A 232 1.93 -5.10 20.35
C SER A 232 2.17 -4.05 19.23
N THR A 233 3.38 -3.57 19.04
CA THR A 233 3.77 -2.68 17.94
C THR A 233 3.78 -3.45 16.63
N MET A 234 2.62 -3.54 16.01
CA MET A 234 2.46 -4.15 14.68
C MET A 234 2.48 -3.06 13.60
N GLY A 235 3.04 -3.37 12.43
CA GLY A 235 3.01 -2.50 11.27
C GLY A 235 4.22 -1.59 11.12
N ALA A 236 3.99 -0.34 10.70
CA ALA A 236 5.04 0.63 10.40
C ALA A 236 5.89 1.01 11.63
N GLY A 237 5.31 0.99 12.83
CA GLY A 237 6.01 1.23 14.09
C GLY A 237 7.14 0.24 14.35
N LEU A 238 7.04 -1.02 13.91
CA LEU A 238 8.11 -1.99 14.04
C LEU A 238 9.36 -1.58 13.24
N THR A 239 9.18 -1.07 12.04
CA THR A 239 10.30 -0.59 11.21
C THR A 239 10.91 0.68 11.78
N GLN A 240 10.07 1.56 12.36
CA GLN A 240 10.56 2.77 13.06
C GLN A 240 11.44 2.41 14.25
N TRP A 241 10.96 1.48 15.08
CA TRP A 241 11.71 0.99 16.22
C TRP A 241 13.03 0.34 15.78
N ALA A 242 13.00 -0.56 14.81
CA ALA A 242 14.19 -1.24 14.30
C ALA A 242 15.26 -0.27 13.76
N LEU A 243 14.83 0.80 13.10
CA LEU A 243 15.74 1.85 12.63
C LEU A 243 16.28 2.71 13.78
N ALA A 244 15.45 3.05 14.76
CA ALA A 244 15.86 3.85 15.90
C ALA A 244 16.90 3.11 16.76
N GLU A 245 16.78 1.80 16.91
CA GLU A 245 17.75 0.97 17.60
C GLU A 245 19.13 0.96 16.90
N GLN A 246 19.15 0.92 15.58
CA GLN A 246 20.39 0.80 14.80
C GLN A 246 21.06 2.13 14.49
N LEU A 247 20.28 3.17 14.24
CA LEU A 247 20.78 4.46 13.77
C LEU A 247 20.54 5.61 14.76
N GLY A 248 19.80 5.34 15.86
CA GLY A 248 19.42 6.35 16.84
C GLY A 248 18.13 7.09 16.47
N ASN A 249 17.65 7.92 17.39
CA ASN A 249 16.33 8.57 17.33
C ASN A 249 16.10 9.47 16.11
N TRP A 250 17.14 9.99 15.46
CA TRP A 250 16.97 10.81 14.26
C TRP A 250 16.35 10.02 13.09
N SER A 251 16.66 8.73 13.00
CA SER A 251 16.13 7.85 11.94
C SER A 251 14.62 7.64 12.03
N LEU A 252 14.06 7.74 13.25
CA LEU A 252 12.63 7.67 13.50
C LEU A 252 11.89 8.79 12.76
N HIS A 253 12.35 10.04 12.90
CA HIS A 253 11.74 11.19 12.22
C HIS A 253 11.91 11.12 10.70
N PHE A 254 13.05 10.62 10.24
CA PHE A 254 13.30 10.41 8.82
C PHE A 254 12.35 9.37 8.22
N LEU A 255 12.18 8.24 8.90
CA LEU A 255 11.24 7.20 8.46
C LEU A 255 9.79 7.67 8.53
N THR A 256 9.44 8.46 9.54
CA THR A 256 8.11 9.09 9.64
C THR A 256 7.80 9.91 8.40
N LEU A 257 8.75 10.74 7.94
CA LEU A 257 8.61 11.51 6.72
C LEU A 257 8.45 10.59 5.48
N ALA A 258 9.27 9.54 5.39
CA ALA A 258 9.18 8.58 4.29
C ALA A 258 7.82 7.89 4.25
N ILE A 259 7.33 7.36 5.37
CA ILE A 259 6.03 6.69 5.47
C ILE A 259 4.88 7.66 5.18
N LEU A 260 4.96 8.90 5.68
CA LEU A 260 3.98 9.94 5.36
C LEU A 260 3.88 10.15 3.85
N LEU A 261 5.00 10.27 3.15
CA LEU A 261 5.03 10.44 1.70
C LEU A 261 4.49 9.20 0.96
N PHE A 262 4.90 7.98 1.38
CA PHE A 262 4.41 6.72 0.80
C PHE A 262 2.89 6.58 0.96
N ALA A 263 2.39 6.70 2.19
CA ALA A 263 0.98 6.52 2.47
C ALA A 263 0.13 7.64 1.85
N PHE A 264 0.64 8.87 1.80
CA PHE A 264 -0.04 9.98 1.16
C PHE A 264 -0.18 9.78 -0.36
N THR A 265 0.88 9.33 -1.04
CA THR A 265 0.79 9.00 -2.47
C THR A 265 -0.16 7.82 -2.73
N SER A 266 -0.24 6.85 -1.80
CA SER A 266 -1.20 5.75 -1.87
C SER A 266 -2.65 6.24 -1.71
N VAL A 267 -2.92 7.17 -0.78
CA VAL A 267 -4.26 7.80 -0.64
C VAL A 267 -4.71 8.44 -1.97
N ILE A 268 -3.80 9.16 -2.61
CA ILE A 268 -4.10 9.83 -3.88
C ILE A 268 -4.32 8.82 -5.02
N GLY A 269 -3.51 7.76 -5.06
CA GLY A 269 -3.65 6.66 -6.03
C GLY A 269 -4.96 5.89 -5.86
N ASN A 270 -5.29 5.52 -4.64
CA ASN A 270 -6.53 4.82 -4.28
C ASN A 270 -7.77 5.64 -4.64
N TYR A 271 -7.74 6.95 -4.36
CA TYR A 271 -8.79 7.86 -4.80
C TYR A 271 -8.97 7.79 -6.33
N TYR A 272 -7.87 7.82 -7.10
CA TYR A 272 -7.94 7.79 -8.55
C TYR A 272 -8.58 6.49 -9.08
N TYR A 273 -8.30 5.34 -8.46
CA TYR A 273 -8.97 4.08 -8.82
C TYR A 273 -10.49 4.18 -8.62
N GLY A 274 -10.93 4.74 -7.50
CA GLY A 274 -12.36 5.01 -7.26
C GLY A 274 -12.94 6.01 -8.27
N GLU A 275 -12.27 7.14 -8.51
CA GLU A 275 -12.71 8.17 -9.47
C GLU A 275 -12.94 7.59 -10.86
N SER A 276 -11.99 6.79 -11.37
CA SER A 276 -12.10 6.17 -12.71
C SER A 276 -13.34 5.28 -12.83
N ASN A 277 -13.66 4.55 -11.77
CA ASN A 277 -14.80 3.64 -11.74
C ASN A 277 -16.15 4.37 -11.51
N ILE A 278 -16.18 5.44 -10.72
CA ILE A 278 -17.36 6.32 -10.61
C ILE A 278 -17.67 7.00 -11.94
N GLN A 279 -16.66 7.46 -12.66
CA GLN A 279 -16.83 8.06 -13.98
C GLN A 279 -17.31 7.05 -15.02
N TYR A 280 -16.86 5.79 -14.92
CA TYR A 280 -17.35 4.68 -15.74
C TYR A 280 -18.87 4.46 -15.55
N MET A 281 -19.33 4.43 -14.29
CA MET A 281 -20.72 4.11 -13.96
C MET A 281 -21.70 5.24 -14.30
N PHE A 282 -21.38 6.46 -13.91
CA PHE A 282 -22.35 7.54 -13.87
C PHE A 282 -22.03 8.72 -14.79
N GLY A 283 -20.75 9.04 -15.01
CA GLY A 283 -20.34 10.19 -15.81
C GLY A 283 -20.80 11.57 -15.27
N SER A 284 -21.39 11.62 -14.06
CA SER A 284 -21.98 12.83 -13.46
C SER A 284 -20.96 13.55 -12.58
N LYS A 285 -20.82 14.87 -12.80
CA LYS A 285 -19.95 15.73 -11.98
C LYS A 285 -20.43 15.80 -10.52
N LEU A 286 -21.75 15.74 -10.29
CA LEU A 286 -22.31 15.79 -8.94
C LEU A 286 -21.90 14.55 -8.13
N LEU A 287 -22.06 13.36 -8.71
CA LEU A 287 -21.70 12.09 -8.06
C LEU A 287 -20.19 11.99 -7.83
N LEU A 288 -19.38 12.50 -8.74
CA LEU A 288 -17.95 12.58 -8.56
C LEU A 288 -17.57 13.49 -7.39
N ASN A 289 -18.19 14.67 -7.27
CA ASN A 289 -17.93 15.56 -6.15
C ASN A 289 -18.43 14.98 -4.82
N LEU A 290 -19.56 14.28 -4.81
CA LEU A 290 -20.05 13.57 -3.64
C LEU A 290 -19.06 12.47 -3.21
N PHE A 291 -18.52 11.72 -4.16
CA PHE A 291 -17.48 10.73 -3.90
C PHE A 291 -16.20 11.36 -3.34
N ARG A 292 -15.76 12.51 -3.85
CA ARG A 292 -14.61 13.27 -3.31
C ARG A 292 -14.81 13.64 -1.84
N VAL A 293 -15.99 14.17 -1.52
CA VAL A 293 -16.34 14.51 -0.13
C VAL A 293 -16.38 13.25 0.75
N ALA A 294 -16.94 12.15 0.25
CA ALA A 294 -16.94 10.87 0.97
C ALA A 294 -15.51 10.39 1.24
N VAL A 295 -14.60 10.44 0.27
CA VAL A 295 -13.19 10.08 0.46
C VAL A 295 -12.53 10.94 1.53
N MET A 296 -12.73 12.24 1.51
CA MET A 296 -12.21 13.16 2.54
C MET A 296 -12.76 12.82 3.93
N ALA A 297 -14.06 12.51 4.04
CA ALA A 297 -14.68 12.09 5.30
C ALA A 297 -14.05 10.79 5.81
N PHE A 298 -13.81 9.80 4.94
CA PHE A 298 -13.20 8.53 5.31
C PHE A 298 -11.70 8.67 5.66
N VAL A 299 -10.97 9.58 5.03
CA VAL A 299 -9.59 9.95 5.44
C VAL A 299 -9.61 10.53 6.85
N MET A 300 -10.54 11.45 7.14
CA MET A 300 -10.68 12.03 8.48
C MET A 300 -11.06 10.99 9.54
N ILE A 301 -12.06 10.15 9.24
CA ILE A 301 -12.48 9.06 10.13
C ILE A 301 -11.32 8.11 10.40
N GLY A 302 -10.61 7.67 9.36
CA GLY A 302 -9.45 6.79 9.48
C GLY A 302 -8.32 7.39 10.33
N SER A 303 -8.17 8.71 10.30
CA SER A 303 -7.17 9.43 11.10
C SER A 303 -7.45 9.41 12.61
N VAL A 304 -8.70 9.23 13.02
CA VAL A 304 -9.13 9.30 14.42
C VAL A 304 -9.49 7.93 15.00
N VAL A 305 -9.95 7.01 14.15
CA VAL A 305 -10.43 5.70 14.58
C VAL A 305 -9.25 4.75 14.82
N HIS A 306 -9.32 3.93 15.86
CA HIS A 306 -8.27 2.97 16.19
C HIS A 306 -8.09 1.91 15.09
N MET A 307 -6.85 1.53 14.80
CA MET A 307 -6.48 0.64 13.69
C MET A 307 -7.21 -0.71 13.70
N SER A 308 -7.54 -1.24 14.89
CA SER A 308 -8.32 -2.46 15.05
C SER A 308 -9.70 -2.42 14.38
N VAL A 309 -10.33 -1.25 14.31
CA VAL A 309 -11.62 -1.05 13.63
C VAL A 309 -11.44 -0.96 12.12
N CYS A 310 -10.38 -0.30 11.64
CA CYS A 310 -10.06 -0.23 10.22
C CYS A 310 -9.70 -1.61 9.65
N LEU A 311 -9.01 -2.45 10.41
CA LEU A 311 -8.62 -3.80 10.01
C LEU A 311 -9.75 -4.83 10.12
N LEU A 312 -10.85 -4.52 10.81
CA LEU A 312 -12.02 -5.41 10.88
C LEU A 312 -12.62 -5.71 9.49
N TYR A 313 -12.44 -4.80 8.54
CA TYR A 313 -12.86 -4.95 7.15
C TYR A 313 -11.83 -5.66 6.25
N THR A 314 -10.57 -5.81 6.72
CA THR A 314 -9.47 -6.36 5.92
C THR A 314 -8.84 -7.61 6.53
N SER A 315 -9.17 -7.96 7.78
CA SER A 315 -8.64 -9.11 8.51
C SER A 315 -9.73 -10.13 8.81
N PRO A 316 -9.44 -11.43 8.80
CA PRO A 316 -10.35 -12.43 9.36
C PRO A 316 -10.59 -12.15 10.84
N SER A 317 -11.83 -12.36 11.26
CA SER A 317 -12.38 -12.08 12.60
C SER A 317 -11.43 -12.39 13.76
N PRO A 318 -11.43 -11.57 14.84
CA PRO A 318 -10.71 -11.85 16.07
C PRO A 318 -11.07 -13.20 16.74
N ARG A 319 -12.16 -13.85 16.31
CA ARG A 319 -12.53 -15.20 16.73
C ARG A 319 -11.52 -16.25 16.28
N ASP A 320 -10.81 -16.03 15.17
CA ASP A 320 -9.78 -16.95 14.69
C ASP A 320 -8.47 -16.86 15.48
N GLN A 321 -8.29 -15.81 16.29
CA GLN A 321 -7.11 -15.63 17.14
C GLN A 321 -7.25 -16.32 18.53
N ARG A 322 -8.46 -16.72 18.93
CA ARG A 322 -8.70 -17.37 20.22
C ARG A 322 -8.52 -18.90 20.20
N GLY A 323 -8.22 -19.49 19.06
CA GLY A 323 -8.02 -20.94 18.89
C GLY A 323 -6.61 -21.45 19.13
N SER A 324 -5.66 -20.59 19.56
CA SER A 324 -4.29 -20.99 19.87
C SER A 324 -3.91 -20.53 21.28
N ARG A 325 -4.52 -21.15 22.28
CA ARG A 325 -3.97 -21.24 23.64
C ARG A 325 -3.87 -22.69 24.02
#